data_fd701fd6f73de39fd54815255080de46
#
_entry.id   fd701fd6f73de39fd54815255080de46
#
_cell.length_a   1.000
_cell.length_b   1.000
_cell.length_c   1.000
_cell.angle_alpha   90.00
_cell.angle_beta   90.00
_cell.angle_gamma   90.00
#
_symmetry.space_group_name_H-M   'P 1'
#
loop_
_entity.id
_entity.type
_entity.pdbx_description
1 polymer ?
#
loop_
_entity_poly.entity_id
_entity_poly.type
_entity_poly.pdbx_seq_one_letter_code
_entity_poly.pdbx_strand_id
1 'polypeptide(L)'
;MRALNKKSVLLVGGMVLSLGAAACNTAGDPSQPAPVSQSATVSPDNATLVRLTNRQYDNAVQDLLGVPGVADTTLPTETVASVGDDNFAKYFDAADSLGEQVWSNPLLKARLLSCAPSADAACTRQLVTEIGSRAYRGPMAPSDVDRLTKVATDAVALGETPTDSIKQVVKTVLASPQFLYTVAPASTL
;
A
#
# COMPACT_ATOMS: atom_id res chain seq x y z
N MET A 1 40.03 30.59 11.96
CA MET A 1 40.00 31.72 12.95
C MET A 1 38.60 32.29 12.97
N ARG A 2 38.06 32.48 14.19
CA ARG A 2 36.78 33.15 14.56
C ARG A 2 35.50 32.39 14.24
N ALA A 3 34.54 32.24 15.13
CA ALA A 3 34.41 32.35 16.61
C ALA A 3 32.97 31.95 16.91
N LEU A 4 32.80 31.21 17.99
CA LEU A 4 31.52 30.85 18.63
C LEU A 4 30.65 32.09 18.95
N ASN A 5 29.33 31.92 18.86
CA ASN A 5 28.47 32.71 19.72
C ASN A 5 27.36 31.86 20.33
N LYS A 6 27.56 31.53 21.61
CA LYS A 6 26.55 31.06 22.57
C LYS A 6 25.69 32.26 22.98
N LYS A 7 24.37 32.14 22.99
CA LYS A 7 23.54 32.88 23.95
C LYS A 7 22.45 31.96 24.49
N SER A 8 22.68 31.57 25.74
CA SER A 8 21.72 31.06 26.70
C SER A 8 20.76 32.19 27.11
N VAL A 9 19.48 31.90 27.20
CA VAL A 9 18.57 32.66 28.06
C VAL A 9 17.70 31.67 28.82
N LEU A 10 17.89 31.67 30.13
CA LEU A 10 17.03 31.11 31.19
C LEU A 10 15.91 32.12 31.50
N LEU A 11 14.72 31.63 31.91
CA LEU A 11 13.84 32.17 32.96
C LEU A 11 12.51 31.38 32.90
N VAL A 12 12.24 30.55 33.86
CA VAL A 12 11.70 30.67 35.23
C VAL A 12 10.17 30.99 35.23
N GLY A 13 9.41 30.04 35.79
CA GLY A 13 8.35 30.36 36.74
C GLY A 13 6.90 30.15 36.29
N GLY A 14 6.16 29.32 37.01
CA GLY A 14 4.71 29.42 37.04
C GLY A 14 3.97 28.10 37.34
N MET A 15 4.00 27.71 38.60
CA MET A 15 3.18 26.67 39.21
C MET A 15 1.81 27.22 39.54
N VAL A 16 0.71 26.66 39.03
CA VAL A 16 -0.64 26.84 39.60
C VAL A 16 -1.34 25.49 39.64
N LEU A 17 -1.55 25.00 40.85
CA LEU A 17 -2.51 23.97 41.21
C LEU A 17 -3.92 24.58 41.16
N SER A 18 -4.88 23.86 40.55
CA SER A 18 -6.27 23.98 40.96
C SER A 18 -7.00 22.65 40.86
N LEU A 19 -7.30 22.09 42.02
CA LEU A 19 -8.32 21.07 42.23
C LEU A 19 -9.70 21.64 41.89
N GLY A 20 -10.51 20.89 41.16
CA GLY A 20 -11.91 21.20 40.99
C GLY A 20 -12.68 19.91 40.65
N ALA A 21 -13.14 19.22 41.68
CA ALA A 21 -14.13 18.15 41.54
C ALA A 21 -15.52 18.79 41.42
N ALA A 22 -16.27 18.43 40.38
CA ALA A 22 -17.73 18.62 40.36
C ALA A 22 -18.37 17.50 39.58
N ALA A 23 -18.98 16.58 40.29
CA ALA A 23 -19.95 15.62 39.77
C ALA A 23 -21.25 16.37 39.48
N CYS A 24 -21.78 16.26 38.26
CA CYS A 24 -23.16 16.59 37.96
C CYS A 24 -23.78 15.44 37.16
N ASN A 25 -24.60 14.68 37.89
CA ASN A 25 -25.67 13.89 37.31
C ASN A 25 -26.68 14.84 36.67
N THR A 26 -26.98 14.68 35.40
CA THR A 26 -28.18 15.26 34.77
C THR A 26 -28.96 14.18 34.07
N ALA A 27 -30.20 14.09 34.47
CA ALA A 27 -31.25 13.23 33.96
C ALA A 27 -31.47 13.43 32.45
N GLY A 28 -31.83 12.35 31.78
CA GLY A 28 -32.01 12.31 30.33
C GLY A 28 -33.05 13.26 29.79
N ASP A 29 -32.69 13.91 28.70
CA ASP A 29 -33.56 14.69 27.83
C ASP A 29 -34.20 13.73 26.78
N PRO A 30 -35.53 13.66 26.66
CA PRO A 30 -36.23 12.76 25.75
C PRO A 30 -36.23 13.23 24.28
N SER A 31 -35.40 14.20 23.89
CA SER A 31 -35.39 14.78 22.54
C SER A 31 -34.17 14.39 21.70
N GLN A 32 -33.38 13.41 22.11
CA GLN A 32 -32.23 12.96 21.31
C GLN A 32 -32.67 12.03 20.17
N PRO A 33 -32.43 12.38 18.91
CA PRO A 33 -32.73 11.46 17.80
C PRO A 33 -31.92 10.17 17.97
N ALA A 34 -32.57 9.03 17.68
CA ALA A 34 -31.99 7.71 17.79
C ALA A 34 -30.64 7.65 17.07
N PRO A 35 -29.64 6.95 17.65
CA PRO A 35 -28.34 6.80 17.00
C PRO A 35 -28.53 6.09 15.65
N VAL A 36 -28.10 6.78 14.59
CA VAL A 36 -27.99 6.20 13.26
C VAL A 36 -27.23 4.87 13.36
N SER A 37 -27.82 3.83 12.81
CA SER A 37 -27.28 2.47 12.75
C SER A 37 -25.80 2.52 12.48
N GLN A 38 -25.03 2.05 13.44
CA GLN A 38 -23.60 1.78 13.26
C GLN A 38 -23.49 0.78 12.13
N SER A 39 -22.82 1.18 11.06
CA SER A 39 -22.37 0.24 10.04
C SER A 39 -21.77 -0.94 10.74
N ALA A 40 -22.25 -2.13 10.42
CA ALA A 40 -21.75 -3.38 10.99
C ALA A 40 -20.22 -3.40 10.74
N THR A 41 -19.45 -3.14 11.78
CA THR A 41 -18.03 -3.43 11.78
C THR A 41 -17.94 -4.94 11.66
N VAL A 42 -17.54 -5.40 10.49
CA VAL A 42 -17.17 -6.81 10.29
C VAL A 42 -16.08 -7.09 11.31
N SER A 43 -16.42 -7.92 12.29
CA SER A 43 -15.45 -8.33 13.31
C SER A 43 -14.31 -9.06 12.60
N PRO A 44 -13.04 -8.69 12.80
CA PRO A 44 -11.92 -9.32 12.11
C PRO A 44 -11.72 -10.80 12.50
N ASP A 45 -12.45 -11.29 13.50
CA ASP A 45 -12.23 -12.59 14.11
C ASP A 45 -12.53 -13.81 13.21
N ASN A 46 -13.13 -13.62 12.02
CA ASN A 46 -13.45 -14.70 11.08
C ASN A 46 -12.97 -14.40 9.63
N ALA A 47 -12.14 -13.41 9.43
CA ALA A 47 -11.60 -13.12 8.12
C ALA A 47 -10.41 -14.03 7.81
N THR A 48 -10.54 -14.90 6.83
CA THR A 48 -9.45 -15.78 6.39
C THR A 48 -8.72 -15.14 5.21
N LEU A 49 -7.40 -14.98 5.33
CA LEU A 49 -6.55 -14.61 4.20
C LEU A 49 -6.38 -15.81 3.28
N VAL A 50 -6.83 -15.68 2.06
CA VAL A 50 -6.70 -16.71 1.03
C VAL A 50 -5.78 -16.21 -0.07
N ARG A 51 -4.79 -17.01 -0.44
CA ARG A 51 -3.90 -16.72 -1.55
C ARG A 51 -4.68 -16.81 -2.86
N LEU A 52 -4.37 -15.92 -3.81
CA LEU A 52 -4.89 -16.03 -5.16
C LEU A 52 -4.47 -17.37 -5.77
N THR A 53 -5.38 -18.01 -6.49
CA THR A 53 -5.03 -19.11 -7.40
C THR A 53 -4.16 -18.57 -8.55
N ASN A 54 -3.44 -19.43 -9.23
CA ASN A 54 -2.62 -19.05 -10.38
C ASN A 54 -3.46 -18.32 -11.45
N ARG A 55 -4.65 -18.81 -11.73
CA ARG A 55 -5.60 -18.18 -12.66
C ARG A 55 -6.07 -16.79 -12.16
N GLN A 56 -6.33 -16.64 -10.86
CA GLN A 56 -6.72 -15.36 -10.29
C GLN A 56 -5.56 -14.34 -10.33
N TYR A 57 -4.33 -14.82 -10.10
CA TYR A 57 -3.13 -14.01 -10.26
C TYR A 57 -2.99 -13.51 -11.70
N ASP A 58 -3.10 -14.39 -12.69
CA ASP A 58 -3.00 -14.03 -14.11
C ASP A 58 -4.08 -13.05 -14.55
N ASN A 59 -5.33 -13.28 -14.12
CA ASN A 59 -6.42 -12.33 -14.38
C ASN A 59 -6.13 -10.95 -13.77
N ALA A 60 -5.65 -10.90 -12.52
CA ALA A 60 -5.30 -9.64 -11.86
C ALA A 60 -4.13 -8.91 -12.55
N VAL A 61 -3.14 -9.65 -13.04
CA VAL A 61 -2.03 -9.12 -13.84
C VAL A 61 -2.54 -8.56 -15.16
N GLN A 62 -3.40 -9.30 -15.87
CA GLN A 62 -3.98 -8.86 -17.14
C GLN A 62 -4.81 -7.58 -16.97
N ASP A 63 -5.63 -7.51 -15.91
CA ASP A 63 -6.44 -6.33 -15.60
C ASP A 63 -5.58 -5.11 -15.26
N LEU A 64 -4.50 -5.32 -14.49
CA LEU A 64 -3.62 -4.26 -14.03
C LEU A 64 -2.69 -3.75 -15.14
N LEU A 65 -2.01 -4.66 -15.82
CA LEU A 65 -0.90 -4.38 -16.72
C LEU A 65 -1.24 -4.52 -18.21
N GLY A 66 -2.29 -5.29 -18.56
CA GLY A 66 -2.66 -5.58 -19.93
C GLY A 66 -1.77 -6.62 -20.62
N VAL A 67 -1.00 -7.39 -19.85
CA VAL A 67 -0.16 -8.50 -20.35
C VAL A 67 -0.76 -9.83 -19.94
N PRO A 68 -0.55 -10.92 -20.72
CA PRO A 68 -0.90 -12.25 -20.28
C PRO A 68 -0.11 -12.62 -19.02
N GLY A 69 -0.74 -13.40 -18.15
CA GLY A 69 -0.09 -13.88 -16.94
C GLY A 69 1.01 -14.90 -17.23
N VAL A 70 1.79 -15.18 -16.21
CA VAL A 70 2.94 -16.11 -16.26
C VAL A 70 2.85 -17.20 -15.17
N ALA A 71 1.68 -17.32 -14.52
CA ALA A 71 1.52 -18.16 -13.34
C ALA A 71 1.79 -19.64 -13.64
N ASP A 72 1.31 -20.17 -14.75
CA ASP A 72 1.46 -21.59 -15.12
C ASP A 72 2.92 -22.01 -15.34
N THR A 73 3.79 -21.05 -15.67
CA THR A 73 5.19 -21.32 -15.98
C THR A 73 6.16 -20.95 -14.87
N THR A 74 5.77 -20.03 -13.99
CA THR A 74 6.70 -19.43 -13.02
C THR A 74 6.27 -19.66 -11.57
N LEU A 75 4.96 -19.67 -11.29
CA LEU A 75 4.47 -19.77 -9.92
C LEU A 75 4.40 -21.21 -9.39
N PRO A 76 4.43 -21.39 -8.06
CA PRO A 76 4.23 -22.71 -7.45
C PRO A 76 2.86 -23.26 -7.79
N THR A 77 2.75 -24.58 -7.85
CA THR A 77 1.46 -25.26 -8.00
C THR A 77 0.50 -24.90 -6.87
N GLU A 78 -0.80 -24.91 -7.15
CA GLU A 78 -1.85 -24.43 -6.21
C GLU A 78 -1.97 -25.24 -4.91
N THR A 79 -1.32 -26.40 -4.83
CA THR A 79 -1.30 -27.26 -3.65
C THR A 79 -0.51 -26.71 -2.47
N VAL A 80 0.25 -25.62 -2.68
CA VAL A 80 1.08 -25.00 -1.63
C VAL A 80 0.24 -23.97 -0.86
N ALA A 81 -0.14 -24.28 0.37
CA ALA A 81 -0.99 -23.43 1.19
C ALA A 81 -0.32 -22.13 1.69
N SER A 82 1.01 -22.13 1.80
CA SER A 82 1.77 -20.97 2.28
C SER A 82 2.90 -20.61 1.33
N VAL A 83 3.22 -19.30 1.28
CA VAL A 83 4.38 -18.81 0.54
C VAL A 83 5.59 -18.86 1.49
N GLY A 84 6.37 -19.94 1.43
CA GLY A 84 7.70 -20.00 2.03
C GLY A 84 8.74 -19.26 1.18
N ASP A 85 9.96 -19.13 1.67
CA ASP A 85 11.03 -18.35 1.03
C ASP A 85 11.28 -18.75 -0.42
N ASP A 86 11.34 -20.04 -0.73
CA ASP A 86 11.55 -20.55 -2.10
C ASP A 86 10.38 -20.21 -3.03
N ASN A 87 9.17 -20.16 -2.50
CA ASN A 87 7.99 -19.82 -3.27
C ASN A 87 7.88 -18.30 -3.46
N PHE A 88 8.35 -17.51 -2.49
CA PHE A 88 8.39 -16.05 -2.61
C PHE A 88 9.31 -15.60 -3.75
N ALA A 89 10.47 -16.25 -3.92
CA ALA A 89 11.38 -15.99 -5.02
C ALA A 89 10.67 -16.12 -6.38
N LYS A 90 9.81 -17.12 -6.55
CA LYS A 90 9.05 -17.33 -7.81
C LYS A 90 8.07 -16.19 -8.11
N TYR A 91 7.43 -15.62 -7.08
CA TYR A 91 6.59 -14.43 -7.27
C TYR A 91 7.42 -13.20 -7.65
N PHE A 92 8.63 -13.11 -7.11
CA PHE A 92 9.55 -12.04 -7.46
C PHE A 92 10.01 -12.16 -8.92
N ASP A 93 10.37 -13.36 -9.36
CA ASP A 93 10.77 -13.66 -10.74
C ASP A 93 9.60 -13.40 -11.72
N ALA A 94 8.39 -13.78 -11.35
CA ALA A 94 7.18 -13.48 -12.13
C ALA A 94 6.96 -11.96 -12.25
N ALA A 95 7.07 -11.23 -11.15
CA ALA A 95 6.92 -9.78 -11.13
C ALA A 95 8.00 -9.08 -11.96
N ASP A 96 9.24 -9.59 -11.93
CA ASP A 96 10.34 -9.10 -12.75
C ASP A 96 10.05 -9.29 -14.24
N SER A 97 9.70 -10.51 -14.64
CA SER A 97 9.33 -10.84 -16.02
C SER A 97 8.18 -9.99 -16.55
N LEU A 98 7.13 -9.80 -15.75
CA LEU A 98 5.97 -8.97 -16.09
C LEU A 98 6.35 -7.49 -16.22
N GLY A 99 7.19 -6.99 -15.32
CA GLY A 99 7.75 -5.65 -15.40
C GLY A 99 8.50 -5.42 -16.71
N GLU A 100 9.37 -6.34 -17.10
CA GLU A 100 10.11 -6.25 -18.36
C GLU A 100 9.18 -6.30 -19.58
N GLN A 101 8.14 -7.14 -19.58
CA GLN A 101 7.15 -7.18 -20.67
C GLN A 101 6.42 -5.83 -20.86
N VAL A 102 6.02 -5.19 -19.76
CA VAL A 102 5.39 -3.85 -19.83
C VAL A 102 6.37 -2.81 -20.32
N TRP A 103 7.61 -2.80 -19.78
CA TRP A 103 8.60 -1.78 -20.14
C TRP A 103 9.14 -1.89 -21.55
N SER A 104 9.20 -3.10 -22.12
CA SER A 104 9.57 -3.33 -23.51
C SER A 104 8.47 -2.94 -24.50
N ASN A 105 7.23 -2.77 -24.05
CA ASN A 105 6.10 -2.38 -24.89
C ASN A 105 5.68 -0.92 -24.64
N PRO A 106 5.95 0.01 -25.57
CA PRO A 106 5.62 1.43 -25.38
C PRO A 106 4.13 1.71 -25.13
N LEU A 107 3.22 0.91 -25.72
CA LEU A 107 1.77 1.10 -25.54
C LEU A 107 1.32 0.70 -24.15
N LEU A 108 1.82 -0.42 -23.62
CA LEU A 108 1.51 -0.86 -22.27
C LEU A 108 2.08 0.10 -21.23
N LYS A 109 3.33 0.53 -21.43
CA LYS A 109 3.96 1.53 -20.58
C LYS A 109 3.17 2.84 -20.57
N ALA A 110 2.77 3.35 -21.73
CA ALA A 110 1.99 4.58 -21.83
C ALA A 110 0.60 4.46 -21.17
N ARG A 111 -0.02 3.26 -21.20
CA ARG A 111 -1.29 3.00 -20.51
C ARG A 111 -1.15 3.01 -18.99
N LEU A 112 0.01 2.57 -18.49
CA LEU A 112 0.28 2.50 -17.06
C LEU A 112 0.65 3.86 -16.46
N LEU A 113 1.34 4.70 -17.24
CA LEU A 113 1.85 5.99 -16.80
C LEU A 113 0.86 7.11 -17.15
N SER A 114 0.00 7.48 -16.21
CA SER A 114 -0.98 8.58 -16.39
C SER A 114 -0.34 9.97 -16.44
N CYS A 115 0.90 10.09 -15.97
CA CYS A 115 1.74 11.29 -16.07
C CYS A 115 3.20 10.90 -16.38
N ALA A 116 4.00 11.85 -16.79
CA ALA A 116 5.44 11.64 -17.05
C ALA A 116 6.23 11.74 -15.74
N PRO A 117 6.79 10.64 -15.21
CA PRO A 117 7.63 10.68 -14.03
C PRO A 117 8.82 11.61 -14.27
N SER A 118 9.03 12.52 -13.34
CA SER A 118 10.14 13.46 -13.34
C SER A 118 10.79 13.46 -11.97
N ALA A 119 11.79 14.31 -11.77
CA ALA A 119 12.37 14.52 -10.44
C ALA A 119 11.35 15.12 -9.45
N ASP A 120 10.21 15.60 -9.90
CA ASP A 120 9.10 16.02 -9.05
C ASP A 120 8.36 14.79 -8.49
N ALA A 121 8.28 14.74 -7.17
CA ALA A 121 7.66 13.64 -6.44
C ALA A 121 6.13 13.54 -6.64
N ALA A 122 5.46 14.57 -7.14
CA ALA A 122 4.00 14.60 -7.26
C ALA A 122 3.48 13.55 -8.23
N CYS A 123 4.04 13.46 -9.44
CA CYS A 123 3.66 12.45 -10.42
C CYS A 123 4.00 11.04 -9.93
N THR A 124 5.18 10.84 -9.33
CA THR A 124 5.56 9.54 -8.75
C THR A 124 4.54 9.09 -7.70
N ARG A 125 4.15 9.97 -6.79
CA ARG A 125 3.16 9.67 -5.76
C ARG A 125 1.78 9.37 -6.36
N GLN A 126 1.37 10.11 -7.38
CA GLN A 126 0.13 9.85 -8.12
C GLN A 126 0.14 8.45 -8.73
N LEU A 127 1.17 8.09 -9.50
CA LEU A 127 1.31 6.79 -10.14
C LEU A 127 1.33 5.64 -9.12
N VAL A 128 2.05 5.81 -8.02
CA VAL A 128 2.08 4.86 -6.89
C VAL A 128 0.67 4.63 -6.36
N THR A 129 -0.09 5.70 -6.15
CA THR A 129 -1.46 5.62 -5.63
C THR A 129 -2.41 4.94 -6.62
N GLU A 130 -2.33 5.27 -7.89
CA GLU A 130 -3.18 4.69 -8.95
C GLU A 130 -2.88 3.20 -9.15
N ILE A 131 -1.61 2.84 -9.31
CA ILE A 131 -1.17 1.46 -9.50
C ILE A 131 -1.52 0.62 -8.27
N GLY A 132 -1.19 1.10 -7.09
CA GLY A 132 -1.41 0.38 -5.85
C GLY A 132 -2.90 0.21 -5.53
N SER A 133 -3.73 1.24 -5.73
CA SER A 133 -5.18 1.14 -5.49
C SER A 133 -5.85 0.13 -6.41
N ARG A 134 -5.43 0.05 -7.67
CA ARG A 134 -5.91 -0.97 -8.62
C ARG A 134 -5.44 -2.37 -8.22
N ALA A 135 -4.17 -2.51 -7.90
CA ALA A 135 -3.56 -3.77 -7.53
C ALA A 135 -4.12 -4.34 -6.22
N TYR A 136 -4.34 -3.49 -5.22
CA TYR A 136 -4.85 -3.89 -3.89
C TYR A 136 -6.38 -3.89 -3.80
N ARG A 137 -7.05 -3.62 -4.91
CA ARG A 137 -8.53 -3.70 -5.04
C ARG A 137 -9.26 -2.74 -4.11
N GLY A 138 -8.65 -1.60 -3.79
CA GLY A 138 -9.22 -0.61 -2.90
C GLY A 138 -8.30 0.59 -2.64
N PRO A 139 -8.76 1.57 -1.87
CA PRO A 139 -7.93 2.72 -1.53
C PRO A 139 -6.71 2.28 -0.72
N MET A 140 -5.56 2.86 -1.04
CA MET A 140 -4.34 2.61 -0.29
C MET A 140 -4.29 3.38 1.02
N ALA A 141 -3.76 2.75 2.06
CA ALA A 141 -3.40 3.46 3.27
C ALA A 141 -2.25 4.47 2.97
N PRO A 142 -2.24 5.65 3.61
CA PRO A 142 -1.16 6.63 3.41
C PRO A 142 0.25 6.05 3.65
N SER A 143 0.40 5.16 4.63
CA SER A 143 1.66 4.47 4.92
C SER A 143 2.14 3.57 3.77
N ASP A 144 1.21 2.92 3.04
CA ASP A 144 1.57 2.11 1.88
C ASP A 144 1.98 2.98 0.70
N VAL A 145 1.30 4.11 0.49
CA VAL A 145 1.71 5.11 -0.51
C VAL A 145 3.10 5.63 -0.21
N ASP A 146 3.39 5.96 1.05
CA ASP A 146 4.72 6.44 1.45
C ASP A 146 5.79 5.38 1.24
N ARG A 147 5.52 4.14 1.62
CA ARG A 147 6.44 3.00 1.44
C ARG A 147 6.76 2.75 -0.03
N LEU A 148 5.75 2.70 -0.90
CA LEU A 148 5.96 2.47 -2.33
C LEU A 148 6.59 3.69 -3.03
N THR A 149 6.26 4.91 -2.59
CA THR A 149 6.94 6.12 -3.07
C THR A 149 8.42 6.08 -2.72
N LYS A 150 8.75 5.58 -1.51
CA LYS A 150 10.15 5.39 -1.11
C LYS A 150 10.88 4.38 -2.00
N VAL A 151 10.24 3.30 -2.44
CA VAL A 151 10.84 2.36 -3.41
C VAL A 151 11.26 3.09 -4.69
N ALA A 152 10.38 3.94 -5.23
CA ALA A 152 10.71 4.72 -6.43
C ALA A 152 11.86 5.71 -6.18
N THR A 153 11.83 6.43 -5.06
CA THR A 153 12.90 7.41 -4.75
C THR A 153 14.24 6.76 -4.49
N ASP A 154 14.26 5.60 -3.84
CA ASP A 154 15.48 4.82 -3.62
C ASP A 154 16.06 4.30 -4.95
N ALA A 155 15.21 3.83 -5.87
CA ALA A 155 15.65 3.38 -7.19
C ALA A 155 16.30 4.54 -8.00
N VAL A 156 15.71 5.73 -7.96
CA VAL A 156 16.33 6.93 -8.57
C VAL A 156 17.65 7.27 -7.90
N ALA A 157 17.75 7.18 -6.59
CA ALA A 157 18.99 7.42 -5.86
C ALA A 157 20.09 6.40 -6.22
N LEU A 158 19.71 5.20 -6.64
CA LEU A 158 20.62 4.16 -7.13
C LEU A 158 20.96 4.30 -8.63
N GLY A 159 20.46 5.33 -9.31
CA GLY A 159 20.80 5.67 -10.69
C GLY A 159 19.77 5.29 -11.74
N GLU A 160 18.59 4.79 -11.35
CA GLU A 160 17.52 4.55 -12.30
C GLU A 160 16.88 5.86 -12.78
N THR A 161 16.30 5.84 -13.98
CA THR A 161 15.50 6.97 -14.43
C THR A 161 14.20 7.07 -13.62
N PRO A 162 13.58 8.26 -13.48
CA PRO A 162 12.27 8.37 -12.81
C PRO A 162 11.19 7.46 -13.43
N THR A 163 11.25 7.20 -14.73
CA THR A 163 10.33 6.27 -15.40
C THR A 163 10.61 4.82 -14.99
N ASP A 164 11.88 4.42 -14.95
CA ASP A 164 12.24 3.04 -14.58
C ASP A 164 12.02 2.77 -13.09
N SER A 165 12.09 3.80 -12.24
CA SER A 165 11.74 3.68 -10.83
C SER A 165 10.29 3.21 -10.60
N ILE A 166 9.35 3.57 -11.49
CA ILE A 166 7.98 3.06 -11.45
C ILE A 166 7.91 1.57 -11.80
N LYS A 167 8.82 1.04 -12.62
CA LYS A 167 8.94 -0.41 -12.84
C LYS A 167 9.24 -1.13 -11.52
N GLN A 168 10.11 -0.59 -10.68
CA GLN A 168 10.42 -1.17 -9.37
C GLN A 168 9.19 -1.13 -8.43
N VAL A 169 8.37 -0.08 -8.51
CA VAL A 169 7.09 -0.04 -7.79
C VAL A 169 6.17 -1.15 -8.26
N VAL A 170 5.99 -1.34 -9.57
CA VAL A 170 5.16 -2.41 -10.14
C VAL A 170 5.63 -3.78 -9.65
N LYS A 171 6.92 -4.08 -9.74
CA LYS A 171 7.51 -5.34 -9.26
C LYS A 171 7.23 -5.55 -7.76
N THR A 172 7.42 -4.52 -6.95
CA THR A 172 7.15 -4.57 -5.50
C THR A 172 5.68 -4.83 -5.20
N VAL A 173 4.78 -4.20 -5.95
CA VAL A 173 3.33 -4.37 -5.80
C VAL A 173 2.92 -5.81 -6.12
N LEU A 174 3.37 -6.36 -7.27
CA LEU A 174 3.02 -7.71 -7.72
C LEU A 174 3.52 -8.82 -6.79
N ALA A 175 4.64 -8.60 -6.10
CA ALA A 175 5.20 -9.53 -5.13
C ALA A 175 4.69 -9.29 -3.69
N SER A 176 3.86 -8.28 -3.47
CA SER A 176 3.40 -7.93 -2.12
C SER A 176 2.29 -8.84 -1.61
N PRO A 177 2.20 -9.07 -0.29
CA PRO A 177 1.09 -9.82 0.30
C PRO A 177 -0.28 -9.21 -0.02
N GLN A 178 -0.40 -7.88 -0.09
CA GLN A 178 -1.64 -7.19 -0.42
C GLN A 178 -2.14 -7.51 -1.84
N PHE A 179 -1.25 -7.83 -2.77
CA PHE A 179 -1.62 -8.29 -4.10
C PHE A 179 -1.92 -9.80 -4.12
N LEU A 180 -1.08 -10.60 -3.45
CA LEU A 180 -1.12 -12.06 -3.50
C LEU A 180 -2.27 -12.69 -2.70
N TYR A 181 -2.80 -11.98 -1.69
CA TYR A 181 -3.85 -12.49 -0.82
C TYR A 181 -5.12 -11.64 -0.92
N THR A 182 -6.23 -12.29 -0.68
CA THR A 182 -7.54 -11.66 -0.53
C THR A 182 -8.21 -12.12 0.77
N VAL A 183 -9.09 -11.30 1.28
CA VAL A 183 -9.92 -11.66 2.45
C VAL A 183 -11.13 -12.44 1.94
N ALA A 184 -11.21 -13.71 2.29
CA ALA A 184 -12.43 -14.48 2.05
C ALA A 184 -13.52 -14.05 3.05
N PRO A 185 -14.77 -13.84 2.58
CA PRO A 185 -15.88 -13.65 3.50
C PRO A 185 -16.01 -14.92 4.37
N ALA A 186 -16.29 -14.74 5.65
CA ALA A 186 -16.64 -15.85 6.52
C ALA A 186 -17.83 -16.58 5.89
N SER A 187 -17.61 -17.83 5.49
CA SER A 187 -18.71 -18.67 5.03
C SER A 187 -19.64 -18.85 6.22
N THR A 188 -20.82 -18.30 6.14
CA THR A 188 -21.92 -18.71 7.01
C THR A 188 -22.25 -20.16 6.64
N LEU A 189 -21.73 -21.10 7.42
CA LEU A 189 -22.16 -22.49 7.41
C LEU A 189 -23.54 -22.61 8.04
#